data_7371fd73db28d7f10dc99dd63fe8e981
#
_entry.id   7371fd73db28d7f10dc99dd63fe8e981
#
_cell.length_a   1.000
_cell.length_b   1.000
_cell.length_c   1.000
_cell.angle_alpha   90.00
_cell.angle_beta   90.00
_cell.angle_gamma   90.00
#
_symmetry.space_group_name_H-M   'P 1'
#
loop_
_entity.id
_entity.type
_entity.pdbx_description
1 polymer ?
#
loop_
_entity_poly.entity_id
_entity_poly.type
_entity_poly.pdbx_seq_one_letter_code
_entity_poly.pdbx_strand_id
1 'polypeptide(L)'
;PYMKKKLILFILICCPILWYLFIPNEEEFVLPIFTPSDLRSNLVHPSLVGNTEHTVPDFSFIDQNGNTVTETTVKNKIYVVDFFFTSCPSICIDLTNNLKEIQSAFIDNDDVLILSHSVDPKIDNVERLQKYASINNINNEKWFLLTGPIEETIRMAQLGYFAIASIPNHSENSLIHTENVILIDRNRQIRGIYNGTSSLEIRYLIDDINK
;
A
#
# COMPACT_ATOMS: atom_id res chain seq x y z
N PRO A 1 -59.56 -16.60 -25.49
CA PRO A 1 -59.00 -16.53 -24.12
C PRO A 1 -57.79 -17.45 -23.94
N TYR A 2 -57.74 -18.61 -24.55
CA TYR A 2 -56.69 -19.64 -24.37
C TYR A 2 -55.32 -19.21 -24.92
N MET A 3 -55.28 -18.54 -26.08
CA MET A 3 -54.04 -18.01 -26.69
C MET A 3 -53.39 -16.91 -25.84
N LYS A 4 -54.17 -16.01 -25.25
CA LYS A 4 -53.64 -14.96 -24.38
C LYS A 4 -52.99 -15.53 -23.11
N LYS A 5 -53.56 -16.60 -22.53
CA LYS A 5 -52.97 -17.28 -21.35
C LYS A 5 -51.63 -17.95 -21.69
N LYS A 6 -51.51 -18.58 -22.88
CA LYS A 6 -50.23 -19.18 -23.32
C LYS A 6 -49.17 -18.13 -23.61
N LEU A 7 -49.52 -16.99 -24.17
CA LEU A 7 -48.59 -15.88 -24.42
C LEU A 7 -48.07 -15.27 -23.09
N ILE A 8 -48.97 -15.08 -22.12
CA ILE A 8 -48.59 -14.57 -20.80
C ILE A 8 -47.65 -15.54 -20.09
N LEU A 9 -47.93 -16.85 -20.14
CA LEU A 9 -47.07 -17.87 -19.55
C LEU A 9 -45.68 -17.90 -20.22
N PHE A 10 -45.63 -17.75 -21.52
CA PHE A 10 -44.40 -17.69 -22.30
C PHE A 10 -43.54 -16.47 -21.91
N ILE A 11 -44.17 -15.28 -21.77
CA ILE A 11 -43.49 -14.07 -21.34
C ILE A 11 -42.96 -14.23 -19.92
N LEU A 12 -43.75 -14.78 -18.98
CA LEU A 12 -43.35 -15.01 -17.61
C LEU A 12 -42.16 -15.98 -17.44
N ILE A 13 -41.98 -16.90 -18.37
CA ILE A 13 -40.87 -17.86 -18.34
C ILE A 13 -39.65 -17.31 -19.10
N CYS A 14 -39.86 -16.74 -20.28
CA CYS A 14 -38.77 -16.30 -21.15
C CYS A 14 -38.12 -14.98 -20.69
N CYS A 15 -38.90 -14.03 -20.13
CA CYS A 15 -38.34 -12.76 -19.67
C CYS A 15 -37.30 -12.91 -18.53
N PRO A 16 -37.55 -13.68 -17.47
CA PRO A 16 -36.54 -13.87 -16.44
C PRO A 16 -35.31 -14.66 -16.93
N ILE A 17 -35.48 -15.61 -17.85
CA ILE A 17 -34.35 -16.33 -18.46
C ILE A 17 -33.52 -15.39 -19.32
N LEU A 18 -34.15 -14.58 -20.16
CA LEU A 18 -33.49 -13.55 -20.96
C LEU A 18 -32.80 -12.52 -20.03
N TRP A 19 -33.48 -12.05 -18.98
CA TRP A 19 -32.89 -11.16 -17.99
C TRP A 19 -31.65 -11.77 -17.37
N TYR A 20 -31.68 -13.03 -16.94
CA TYR A 20 -30.53 -13.75 -16.38
C TYR A 20 -29.36 -13.89 -17.36
N LEU A 21 -29.65 -14.13 -18.66
CA LEU A 21 -28.65 -14.23 -19.73
C LEU A 21 -28.02 -12.88 -20.10
N PHE A 22 -28.70 -11.78 -19.81
CA PHE A 22 -28.23 -10.41 -20.06
C PHE A 22 -27.76 -9.67 -18.81
N ILE A 23 -27.77 -10.31 -17.61
CA ILE A 23 -27.07 -9.77 -16.47
C ILE A 23 -25.58 -9.79 -16.86
N PRO A 24 -24.92 -8.61 -16.99
CA PRO A 24 -23.49 -8.59 -17.21
C PRO A 24 -22.85 -9.35 -16.03
N ASN A 25 -22.06 -10.36 -16.32
CA ASN A 25 -21.13 -10.86 -15.31
C ASN A 25 -20.30 -9.65 -14.91
N GLU A 26 -20.42 -9.19 -13.67
CA GLU A 26 -19.47 -8.23 -13.14
C GLU A 26 -18.11 -8.93 -13.22
N GLU A 27 -17.29 -8.53 -14.20
CA GLU A 27 -15.90 -8.96 -14.21
C GLU A 27 -15.32 -8.51 -12.89
N GLU A 28 -14.91 -9.46 -12.07
CA GLU A 28 -14.26 -9.19 -10.80
C GLU A 28 -13.03 -8.33 -11.10
N PHE A 29 -13.10 -7.06 -10.71
CA PHE A 29 -12.02 -6.13 -10.96
C PHE A 29 -10.81 -6.55 -10.14
N VAL A 30 -9.81 -7.12 -10.80
CA VAL A 30 -8.56 -7.53 -10.18
C VAL A 30 -7.54 -6.41 -10.35
N LEU A 31 -6.97 -5.93 -9.24
CA LEU A 31 -5.90 -4.94 -9.29
C LEU A 31 -4.70 -5.48 -10.09
N PRO A 32 -4.03 -4.63 -10.88
CA PRO A 32 -2.82 -5.01 -11.57
C PRO A 32 -1.71 -5.43 -10.59
N ILE A 33 -0.78 -6.25 -11.05
CA ILE A 33 0.48 -6.52 -10.36
C ILE A 33 1.53 -5.64 -11.03
N PHE A 34 2.18 -4.78 -10.24
CA PHE A 34 3.26 -3.93 -10.74
C PHE A 34 4.60 -4.65 -10.65
N THR A 35 5.29 -4.71 -11.78
CA THR A 35 6.64 -5.27 -11.91
C THR A 35 7.62 -4.19 -12.39
N PRO A 36 8.93 -4.40 -12.29
CA PRO A 36 9.90 -3.45 -12.82
C PRO A 36 9.71 -3.12 -14.31
N SER A 37 9.18 -4.06 -15.09
CA SER A 37 8.93 -3.86 -16.54
C SER A 37 7.75 -2.93 -16.84
N ASP A 38 6.85 -2.72 -15.88
CA ASP A 38 5.69 -1.83 -16.03
C ASP A 38 6.06 -0.36 -15.75
N LEU A 39 7.22 -0.14 -15.15
CA LEU A 39 7.73 1.17 -14.81
C LEU A 39 8.73 1.67 -15.85
N ARG A 40 8.84 2.99 -15.98
CA ARG A 40 9.89 3.58 -16.82
C ARG A 40 11.25 3.19 -16.26
N SER A 41 12.18 2.79 -17.14
CA SER A 41 13.51 2.31 -16.75
C SER A 41 14.32 3.31 -15.89
N ASN A 42 14.05 4.62 -16.01
CA ASN A 42 14.66 5.65 -15.18
C ASN A 42 14.04 5.76 -13.76
N LEU A 43 12.92 5.08 -13.50
CA LEU A 43 12.25 5.02 -12.20
C LEU A 43 12.54 3.71 -11.46
N VAL A 44 13.32 2.82 -12.04
CA VAL A 44 13.66 1.50 -11.50
C VAL A 44 15.15 1.41 -11.27
N HIS A 45 15.56 0.74 -10.18
CA HIS A 45 16.98 0.47 -9.96
C HIS A 45 17.57 -0.32 -11.14
N PRO A 46 18.77 0.00 -11.65
CA PRO A 46 19.33 -0.62 -12.85
C PRO A 46 19.37 -2.15 -12.83
N SER A 47 19.56 -2.77 -11.65
CA SER A 47 19.58 -4.23 -11.50
C SER A 47 18.23 -4.92 -11.71
N LEU A 48 17.14 -4.16 -11.71
CA LEU A 48 15.77 -4.68 -11.87
C LEU A 48 15.17 -4.40 -13.25
N VAL A 49 15.83 -3.55 -14.05
CA VAL A 49 15.32 -3.18 -15.38
C VAL A 49 15.08 -4.42 -16.25
N GLY A 50 13.86 -4.55 -16.76
CA GLY A 50 13.46 -5.68 -17.60
C GLY A 50 12.94 -6.91 -16.84
N ASN A 51 12.95 -6.91 -15.51
CA ASN A 51 12.32 -7.99 -14.75
C ASN A 51 10.80 -7.92 -14.88
N THR A 52 10.20 -9.05 -15.22
CA THR A 52 8.74 -9.21 -15.38
C THR A 52 8.08 -9.80 -14.14
N GLU A 53 8.87 -10.16 -13.14
CA GLU A 53 8.38 -10.68 -11.86
C GLU A 53 8.98 -9.85 -10.72
N HIS A 54 8.18 -9.65 -9.67
CA HIS A 54 8.63 -8.96 -8.48
C HIS A 54 7.85 -9.42 -7.26
N THR A 55 8.58 -9.59 -6.17
CA THR A 55 8.04 -9.81 -4.83
C THR A 55 8.88 -9.00 -3.86
N VAL A 56 8.23 -8.29 -2.94
CA VAL A 56 8.94 -7.54 -1.90
C VAL A 56 9.88 -8.47 -1.14
N PRO A 57 11.20 -8.18 -1.11
CA PRO A 57 12.18 -9.04 -0.45
C PRO A 57 12.01 -9.05 1.07
N ASP A 58 12.65 -10.02 1.72
CA ASP A 58 12.69 -10.10 3.17
C ASP A 58 13.38 -8.86 3.77
N PHE A 59 12.91 -8.45 4.94
CA PHE A 59 13.39 -7.25 5.63
C PHE A 59 13.40 -7.44 7.15
N SER A 60 14.14 -6.59 7.86
CA SER A 60 14.14 -6.57 9.31
C SER A 60 14.36 -5.14 9.82
N PHE A 61 13.39 -4.63 10.58
CA PHE A 61 13.39 -3.31 11.19
C PHE A 61 12.93 -3.38 12.64
N ILE A 62 13.05 -2.28 13.37
CA ILE A 62 12.57 -2.13 14.73
C ILE A 62 11.40 -1.15 14.72
N ASP A 63 10.29 -1.48 15.37
CA ASP A 63 9.12 -0.62 15.49
C ASP A 63 9.25 0.41 16.64
N GLN A 64 8.25 1.28 16.78
CA GLN A 64 8.15 2.27 17.84
C GLN A 64 8.03 1.66 19.25
N ASN A 65 7.79 0.36 19.40
CA ASN A 65 7.73 -0.34 20.68
C ASN A 65 9.03 -1.12 20.98
N GLY A 66 10.02 -1.07 20.07
CA GLY A 66 11.27 -1.82 20.18
C GLY A 66 11.17 -3.27 19.73
N ASN A 67 10.08 -3.68 19.09
CA ASN A 67 9.91 -5.03 18.55
C ASN A 67 10.52 -5.16 17.17
N THR A 68 11.02 -6.34 16.84
CA THR A 68 11.48 -6.64 15.48
C THR A 68 10.30 -6.92 14.56
N VAL A 69 10.23 -6.20 13.45
CA VAL A 69 9.24 -6.35 12.38
C VAL A 69 9.95 -6.90 11.14
N THR A 70 9.46 -8.03 10.65
CA THR A 70 10.02 -8.73 9.49
C THR A 70 8.91 -9.08 8.48
N GLU A 71 9.27 -9.70 7.37
CA GLU A 71 8.32 -10.28 6.41
C GLU A 71 7.33 -11.26 7.06
N THR A 72 7.69 -11.88 8.19
CA THR A 72 6.78 -12.77 8.93
C THR A 72 5.65 -12.01 9.63
N THR A 73 5.89 -10.76 10.04
CA THR A 73 4.87 -9.88 10.64
C THR A 73 3.75 -9.58 9.65
N VAL A 74 4.10 -9.42 8.37
CA VAL A 74 3.15 -9.09 7.29
C VAL A 74 2.68 -10.32 6.50
N LYS A 75 3.02 -11.52 6.94
CA LYS A 75 2.66 -12.76 6.24
C LYS A 75 1.14 -12.91 6.14
N ASN A 76 0.63 -13.13 4.92
CA ASN A 76 -0.79 -13.22 4.60
C ASN A 76 -1.60 -11.95 4.97
N LYS A 77 -0.94 -10.81 5.08
CA LYS A 77 -1.58 -9.51 5.30
C LYS A 77 -1.52 -8.65 4.02
N ILE A 78 -2.47 -7.74 3.90
CA ILE A 78 -2.39 -6.60 2.99
C ILE A 78 -1.71 -5.49 3.78
N TYR A 79 -0.77 -4.80 3.18
CA TYR A 79 -0.17 -3.67 3.87
C TYR A 79 0.16 -2.53 2.93
N VAL A 80 0.15 -1.33 3.48
CA VAL A 80 0.59 -0.13 2.78
C VAL A 80 1.92 0.34 3.35
N VAL A 81 2.76 0.89 2.47
CA VAL A 81 4.11 1.33 2.83
C VAL A 81 4.30 2.79 2.43
N ASP A 82 4.91 3.56 3.32
CA ASP A 82 5.40 4.92 3.06
C ASP A 82 6.80 5.15 3.65
N PHE A 83 7.38 6.28 3.29
CA PHE A 83 8.69 6.74 3.78
C PHE A 83 8.54 8.12 4.40
N PHE A 84 8.98 8.28 5.64
CA PHE A 84 8.78 9.50 6.43
C PHE A 84 10.00 9.80 7.31
N PHE A 85 9.97 10.94 7.99
CA PHE A 85 10.82 11.23 9.14
C PHE A 85 10.11 12.19 10.10
N THR A 86 10.35 12.02 11.41
CA THR A 86 9.58 12.73 12.46
C THR A 86 9.80 14.24 12.50
N SER A 87 10.90 14.73 11.95
CA SER A 87 11.26 16.15 11.92
C SER A 87 10.86 16.87 10.62
N CYS A 88 10.12 16.21 9.72
CA CYS A 88 9.65 16.79 8.48
C CYS A 88 8.63 17.92 8.73
N PRO A 89 8.88 19.14 8.23
CA PRO A 89 8.02 20.29 8.53
C PRO A 89 6.83 20.45 7.55
N SER A 90 6.69 19.59 6.55
CA SER A 90 5.75 19.81 5.44
C SER A 90 4.98 18.55 5.04
N ILE A 91 5.37 17.88 3.96
CA ILE A 91 4.58 16.80 3.32
C ILE A 91 4.25 15.62 4.24
N CYS A 92 5.12 15.30 5.21
CA CYS A 92 4.86 14.21 6.15
C CYS A 92 3.67 14.48 7.09
N ILE A 93 3.28 15.74 7.27
CA ILE A 93 2.09 16.09 8.06
C ILE A 93 0.84 15.66 7.31
N ASP A 94 0.74 16.01 6.02
CA ASP A 94 -0.38 15.64 5.16
C ASP A 94 -0.42 14.12 4.96
N LEU A 95 0.74 13.52 4.69
CA LEU A 95 0.90 12.07 4.55
C LEU A 95 0.40 11.33 5.80
N THR A 96 0.86 11.72 7.00
CA THR A 96 0.44 11.12 8.26
C THR A 96 -1.07 11.29 8.49
N ASN A 97 -1.64 12.47 8.19
CA ASN A 97 -3.09 12.69 8.33
C ASN A 97 -3.90 11.80 7.38
N ASN A 98 -3.44 11.64 6.16
CA ASN A 98 -4.09 10.78 5.17
C ASN A 98 -3.95 9.29 5.53
N LEU A 99 -2.81 8.86 6.06
CA LEU A 99 -2.62 7.48 6.55
C LEU A 99 -3.52 7.16 7.76
N LYS A 100 -3.89 8.16 8.57
CA LYS A 100 -4.91 8.00 9.62
C LYS A 100 -6.29 7.64 9.06
N GLU A 101 -6.63 8.09 7.85
CA GLU A 101 -7.88 7.69 7.19
C GLU A 101 -7.85 6.19 6.89
N ILE A 102 -6.71 5.65 6.42
CA ILE A 102 -6.53 4.20 6.21
C ILE A 102 -6.61 3.46 7.55
N GLN A 103 -5.87 3.91 8.58
CA GLN A 103 -5.96 3.31 9.91
C GLN A 103 -7.41 3.22 10.41
N SER A 104 -8.16 4.32 10.25
CA SER A 104 -9.55 4.40 10.71
C SER A 104 -10.49 3.50 9.92
N ALA A 105 -10.30 3.41 8.59
CA ALA A 105 -11.11 2.58 7.72
C ALA A 105 -10.95 1.08 8.03
N PHE A 106 -9.76 0.67 8.49
CA PHE A 106 -9.44 -0.74 8.75
C PHE A 106 -9.12 -1.04 10.22
N ILE A 107 -9.62 -0.22 11.16
CA ILE A 107 -9.30 -0.36 12.59
C ILE A 107 -9.63 -1.75 13.15
N ASP A 108 -10.73 -2.33 12.71
CA ASP A 108 -11.23 -3.65 13.14
C ASP A 108 -10.81 -4.79 12.19
N ASN A 109 -10.02 -4.51 11.16
CA ASN A 109 -9.56 -5.51 10.19
C ASN A 109 -8.08 -5.85 10.42
N ASP A 110 -7.80 -6.94 11.13
CA ASP A 110 -6.43 -7.36 11.47
C ASP A 110 -5.57 -7.77 10.27
N ASP A 111 -6.17 -7.91 9.10
CA ASP A 111 -5.46 -8.27 7.87
C ASP A 111 -4.86 -7.09 7.12
N VAL A 112 -5.14 -5.85 7.55
CA VAL A 112 -4.60 -4.64 6.93
C VAL A 112 -3.65 -3.94 7.90
N LEU A 113 -2.43 -3.65 7.44
CA LEU A 113 -1.36 -3.02 8.21
C LEU A 113 -0.79 -1.79 7.49
N ILE A 114 -0.14 -0.91 8.25
CA ILE A 114 0.60 0.25 7.72
C ILE A 114 2.05 0.15 8.21
N LEU A 115 3.01 0.28 7.30
CA LEU A 115 4.45 0.26 7.56
C LEU A 115 5.07 1.57 7.08
N SER A 116 5.44 2.45 8.01
CA SER A 116 6.12 3.70 7.71
C SER A 116 7.61 3.58 8.02
N HIS A 117 8.45 3.61 6.99
CA HIS A 117 9.90 3.49 7.13
C HIS A 117 10.53 4.88 7.38
N SER A 118 11.22 5.05 8.51
CA SER A 118 11.99 6.27 8.73
C SER A 118 13.19 6.33 7.80
N VAL A 119 13.38 7.48 7.17
CA VAL A 119 14.56 7.77 6.33
C VAL A 119 15.64 8.57 7.09
N ASP A 120 15.42 8.83 8.36
CA ASP A 120 16.39 9.50 9.25
C ASP A 120 16.61 8.72 10.57
N PRO A 121 17.11 7.47 10.51
CA PRO A 121 17.26 6.63 11.69
C PRO A 121 18.25 7.17 12.73
N LYS A 122 19.06 8.16 12.36
CA LYS A 122 19.96 8.84 13.31
C LYS A 122 19.16 9.68 14.33
N ILE A 123 18.04 10.25 13.92
CA ILE A 123 17.12 11.04 14.74
C ILE A 123 15.95 10.19 15.23
N ASP A 124 15.39 9.37 14.35
CA ASP A 124 14.17 8.60 14.57
C ASP A 124 14.49 7.24 15.26
N ASN A 125 14.98 7.32 16.48
CA ASN A 125 15.13 6.15 17.35
C ASN A 125 13.77 5.71 17.92
N VAL A 126 13.71 4.57 18.60
CA VAL A 126 12.50 3.99 19.19
C VAL A 126 11.75 4.99 20.08
N GLU A 127 12.44 5.70 20.97
CA GLU A 127 11.82 6.69 21.87
C GLU A 127 11.16 7.83 21.07
N ARG A 128 11.85 8.32 20.05
CA ARG A 128 11.33 9.37 19.17
C ARG A 128 10.10 8.91 18.38
N LEU A 129 10.15 7.71 17.83
CA LEU A 129 9.02 7.09 17.11
C LEU A 129 7.84 6.85 18.04
N GLN A 130 8.06 6.36 19.26
CA GLN A 130 7.02 6.18 20.27
C GLN A 130 6.32 7.51 20.61
N LYS A 131 7.10 8.58 20.80
CA LYS A 131 6.55 9.92 21.03
C LYS A 131 5.73 10.41 19.83
N TYR A 132 6.24 10.20 18.61
CA TYR A 132 5.54 10.56 17.38
C TYR A 132 4.23 9.80 17.24
N ALA A 133 4.22 8.49 17.50
CA ALA A 133 3.03 7.66 17.49
C ALA A 133 1.97 8.17 18.47
N SER A 134 2.38 8.50 19.69
CA SER A 134 1.48 9.04 20.74
C SER A 134 0.85 10.38 20.31
N ILE A 135 1.65 11.33 19.82
CA ILE A 135 1.17 12.66 19.40
C ILE A 135 0.19 12.54 18.24
N ASN A 136 0.42 11.60 17.32
CA ASN A 136 -0.39 11.41 16.12
C ASN A 136 -1.54 10.42 16.29
N ASN A 137 -1.76 9.84 17.49
CA ASN A 137 -2.79 8.82 17.76
C ASN A 137 -2.65 7.59 16.84
N ILE A 138 -1.42 7.13 16.63
CA ILE A 138 -1.12 5.94 15.85
C ILE A 138 -1.42 4.70 16.68
N ASN A 139 -2.22 3.78 16.14
CA ASN A 139 -2.49 2.49 16.75
C ASN A 139 -1.32 1.52 16.51
N ASN A 140 -0.60 1.16 17.55
CA ASN A 140 0.60 0.33 17.49
C ASN A 140 0.36 -1.13 17.01
N GLU A 141 -0.89 -1.58 16.97
CA GLU A 141 -1.25 -2.91 16.45
C GLU A 141 -1.51 -2.89 14.93
N LYS A 142 -1.71 -1.70 14.37
CA LYS A 142 -2.07 -1.50 12.96
C LYS A 142 -0.98 -0.81 12.16
N TRP A 143 -0.26 0.10 12.81
CA TRP A 143 0.66 0.99 12.14
C TRP A 143 2.03 0.97 12.82
N PHE A 144 3.00 0.42 12.10
CA PHE A 144 4.38 0.25 12.53
C PHE A 144 5.23 1.40 11.96
N LEU A 145 5.80 2.21 12.86
CA LEU A 145 6.82 3.19 12.52
C LEU A 145 8.18 2.51 12.62
N LEU A 146 8.85 2.32 11.52
CA LEU A 146 10.02 1.47 11.41
C LEU A 146 11.31 2.28 11.37
N THR A 147 12.30 1.85 12.14
CA THR A 147 13.67 2.37 12.11
C THR A 147 14.66 1.22 12.01
N GLY A 148 15.85 1.50 11.48
CA GLY A 148 16.90 0.49 11.28
C GLY A 148 18.09 1.06 10.54
N PRO A 149 19.02 0.22 10.05
CA PRO A 149 20.13 0.68 9.22
C PRO A 149 19.61 1.42 7.98
N ILE A 150 20.17 2.61 7.72
CA ILE A 150 19.72 3.43 6.57
C ILE A 150 19.92 2.71 5.23
N GLU A 151 20.94 1.88 5.13
CA GLU A 151 21.22 1.08 3.93
C GLU A 151 20.08 0.09 3.65
N GLU A 152 19.47 -0.47 4.70
CA GLU A 152 18.33 -1.37 4.58
C GLU A 152 17.06 -0.62 4.17
N THR A 153 16.83 0.58 4.72
CA THR A 153 15.74 1.46 4.29
C THR A 153 15.88 1.82 2.81
N ILE A 154 17.09 2.20 2.37
CA ILE A 154 17.39 2.50 0.96
C ILE A 154 17.16 1.27 0.09
N ARG A 155 17.66 0.11 0.50
CA ARG A 155 17.48 -1.15 -0.23
C ARG A 155 16.00 -1.47 -0.44
N MET A 156 15.19 -1.34 0.61
CA MET A 156 13.76 -1.57 0.51
C MET A 156 13.06 -0.54 -0.37
N ALA A 157 13.43 0.73 -0.25
CA ALA A 157 12.85 1.79 -1.08
C ALA A 157 13.14 1.59 -2.58
N GLN A 158 14.34 1.10 -2.93
CA GLN A 158 14.76 0.91 -4.32
C GLN A 158 14.36 -0.44 -4.89
N LEU A 159 14.66 -1.51 -4.16
CA LEU A 159 14.53 -2.88 -4.66
C LEU A 159 13.23 -3.53 -4.22
N GLY A 160 12.65 -3.10 -3.10
CA GLY A 160 11.43 -3.67 -2.54
C GLY A 160 10.16 -2.99 -3.05
N TYR A 161 10.12 -1.68 -2.99
CA TYR A 161 8.87 -0.93 -3.15
C TYR A 161 8.84 0.01 -4.36
N PHE A 162 9.94 0.13 -5.11
CA PHE A 162 10.10 1.06 -6.24
C PHE A 162 9.75 2.53 -5.87
N ALA A 163 9.91 2.87 -4.60
CA ALA A 163 9.60 4.21 -4.10
C ALA A 163 10.58 5.26 -4.64
N ILE A 164 11.83 4.85 -4.94
CA ILE A 164 12.88 5.70 -5.50
C ILE A 164 13.70 4.92 -6.54
N ALA A 165 14.05 5.56 -7.63
CA ALA A 165 14.84 4.93 -8.71
C ALA A 165 16.33 4.82 -8.37
N SER A 166 16.92 5.91 -7.92
CA SER A 166 18.33 6.01 -7.54
C SER A 166 18.51 7.21 -6.61
N ILE A 167 19.48 7.10 -5.70
CA ILE A 167 19.95 8.27 -4.96
C ILE A 167 21.01 8.95 -5.83
N PRO A 168 20.74 10.16 -6.35
CA PRO A 168 21.78 10.89 -7.06
C PRO A 168 22.87 11.26 -6.06
N ASN A 169 24.07 10.76 -6.28
CA ASN A 169 25.30 11.06 -5.53
C ASN A 169 25.09 11.05 -4.01
N HIS A 170 25.71 10.11 -3.32
CA HIS A 170 25.77 9.98 -1.86
C HIS A 170 26.14 11.30 -1.14
N SER A 171 25.30 12.31 -1.22
CA SER A 171 25.38 13.40 -0.28
C SER A 171 24.61 12.94 0.97
N GLU A 172 25.30 12.80 2.08
CA GLU A 172 24.76 12.40 3.39
C GLU A 172 23.54 13.21 3.86
N ASN A 173 23.15 14.25 3.12
CA ASN A 173 22.04 15.16 3.42
C ASN A 173 20.84 15.03 2.46
N SER A 174 20.83 14.09 1.53
CA SER A 174 19.68 13.88 0.65
C SER A 174 18.74 12.87 1.29
N LEU A 175 17.87 13.33 2.16
CA LEU A 175 16.76 12.53 2.68
C LEU A 175 15.89 12.06 1.52
N ILE A 176 15.47 10.81 1.57
CA ILE A 176 14.51 10.24 0.62
C ILE A 176 13.18 10.94 0.85
N HIS A 177 12.80 11.82 -0.08
CA HIS A 177 11.49 12.43 -0.08
C HIS A 177 10.63 11.75 -1.15
N THR A 178 9.67 10.98 -0.71
CA THR A 178 8.63 10.44 -1.59
C THR A 178 7.28 10.64 -0.93
N GLU A 179 6.31 11.09 -1.73
CA GLU A 179 4.92 11.20 -1.34
C GLU A 179 4.13 9.92 -1.65
N ASN A 180 4.81 8.88 -2.17
CA ASN A 180 4.18 7.65 -2.58
C ASN A 180 3.78 6.80 -1.38
N VAL A 181 2.55 6.28 -1.44
CA VAL A 181 2.04 5.18 -0.61
C VAL A 181 1.86 3.96 -1.51
N ILE A 182 2.46 2.85 -1.15
CA ILE A 182 2.51 1.64 -1.96
C ILE A 182 1.61 0.58 -1.34
N LEU A 183 0.69 0.02 -2.12
CA LEU A 183 -0.18 -1.09 -1.71
C LEU A 183 0.47 -2.43 -2.04
N ILE A 184 0.57 -3.29 -1.03
CA ILE A 184 1.15 -4.64 -1.14
C ILE A 184 0.08 -5.67 -0.73
N ASP A 185 -0.05 -6.71 -1.53
CA ASP A 185 -0.98 -7.82 -1.27
C ASP A 185 -0.40 -8.92 -0.36
N ARG A 186 -1.23 -9.94 -0.08
CA ARG A 186 -0.88 -11.10 0.75
C ARG A 186 0.27 -11.95 0.19
N ASN A 187 0.57 -11.81 -1.11
CA ASN A 187 1.66 -12.47 -1.81
C ASN A 187 2.93 -11.61 -1.87
N ARG A 188 2.92 -10.47 -1.19
CA ARG A 188 3.99 -9.46 -1.22
C ARG A 188 4.21 -8.86 -2.63
N GLN A 189 3.14 -8.76 -3.43
CA GLN A 189 3.18 -8.13 -4.75
C GLN A 189 2.65 -6.70 -4.68
N ILE A 190 3.28 -5.79 -5.42
CA ILE A 190 2.82 -4.40 -5.51
C ILE A 190 1.55 -4.34 -6.36
N ARG A 191 0.48 -3.78 -5.79
CA ARG A 191 -0.84 -3.69 -6.43
C ARG A 191 -1.25 -2.25 -6.75
N GLY A 192 -0.56 -1.27 -6.23
CA GLY A 192 -0.82 0.14 -6.48
C GLY A 192 0.26 1.06 -5.91
N ILE A 193 0.40 2.24 -6.51
CA ILE A 193 1.25 3.33 -6.05
C ILE A 193 0.39 4.60 -6.10
N TYR A 194 0.22 5.26 -4.97
CA TYR A 194 -0.70 6.37 -4.76
C TYR A 194 0.04 7.59 -4.23
N ASN A 195 -0.41 8.78 -4.56
CA ASN A 195 0.08 10.00 -3.91
C ASN A 195 -0.52 10.11 -2.51
N GLY A 196 0.29 9.88 -1.47
CA GLY A 196 -0.12 9.89 -0.07
C GLY A 196 -0.51 11.28 0.46
N THR A 197 -0.16 12.37 -0.24
CA THR A 197 -0.60 13.73 0.13
C THR A 197 -1.96 14.10 -0.49
N SER A 198 -2.49 13.25 -1.38
CA SER A 198 -3.79 13.43 -2.02
C SER A 198 -4.88 12.63 -1.31
N SER A 199 -5.79 13.30 -0.60
CA SER A 199 -6.94 12.63 0.05
C SER A 199 -7.83 11.88 -0.96
N LEU A 200 -7.83 12.28 -2.25
CA LEU A 200 -8.56 11.56 -3.28
C LEU A 200 -7.91 10.20 -3.58
N GLU A 201 -6.59 10.17 -3.74
CA GLU A 201 -5.86 8.92 -4.01
C GLU A 201 -5.86 7.99 -2.81
N ILE A 202 -5.86 8.52 -1.59
CA ILE A 202 -6.03 7.71 -0.38
C ILE A 202 -7.42 7.05 -0.34
N ARG A 203 -8.48 7.73 -0.79
CA ARG A 203 -9.79 7.07 -0.92
C ARG A 203 -9.77 5.96 -1.97
N TYR A 204 -9.12 6.17 -3.11
CA TYR A 204 -8.94 5.09 -4.10
C TYR A 204 -8.14 3.91 -3.53
N LEU A 205 -7.08 4.19 -2.75
CA LEU A 205 -6.32 3.15 -2.05
C LEU A 205 -7.20 2.36 -1.07
N ILE A 206 -8.05 3.03 -0.28
CA ILE A 206 -8.99 2.37 0.64
C ILE A 206 -9.99 1.49 -0.13
N ASP A 207 -10.52 1.99 -1.25
CA ASP A 207 -11.41 1.21 -2.11
C ASP A 207 -10.69 0.00 -2.72
N ASP A 208 -9.44 0.14 -3.11
CA ASP A 208 -8.63 -0.93 -3.71
C ASP A 208 -8.21 -2.00 -2.68
N ILE A 209 -8.00 -1.65 -1.41
CA ILE A 209 -7.75 -2.62 -0.33
C ILE A 209 -8.98 -3.53 -0.10
N ASN A 210 -10.19 -3.04 -0.38
CA ASN A 210 -11.45 -3.79 -0.21
C ASN A 210 -11.77 -4.73 -1.38
N LYS A 211 -10.99 -4.71 -2.45
CA LYS A 211 -11.15 -5.60 -3.62
C LYS A 211 -10.35 -6.89 -3.47
#